data_10ef1629aad13eb1218f41f9a782d906
#
_entry.id   10ef1629aad13eb1218f41f9a782d906
#
_cell.length_a   1.000
_cell.length_b   1.000
_cell.length_c   1.000
_cell.angle_alpha   90.00
_cell.angle_beta   90.00
_cell.angle_gamma   90.00
#
_symmetry.space_group_name_H-M   'P 1'
#
loop_
_entity.id
_entity.type
_entity.pdbx_description
1 polymer ?
#
loop_
_entity_poly.entity_id
_entity_poly.type
_entity_poly.pdbx_seq_one_letter_code
_entity_poly.pdbx_strand_id
1 'polypeptide(L)'
;KNPYQDLIQARKESKQTVNSTADKSFDWLNENSRKFLAAGYLGEGVSAEERIANIAKRAEDILQMPGFADKFYYYMSEGYYSLASPVWSNFGKKRGLPISCFGSHIDDDIGNILYSQSEVGMMSKLGGGTSGYFGKIRGRGAAIKNNGEASGAVHIMRLFESMVDVVSQGS
;
A
#
# COMPACT_ATOMS: atom_id res chain seq x y z
N LYS A 1 -10.92 -13.08 31.26
CA LYS A 1 -10.04 -11.91 31.08
C LYS A 1 -9.59 -11.89 29.65
N ASN A 2 -9.72 -10.74 29.00
CA ASN A 2 -9.37 -10.57 27.59
C ASN A 2 -7.89 -10.12 27.51
N PRO A 3 -6.98 -10.97 26.99
CA PRO A 3 -5.54 -10.65 26.94
C PRO A 3 -5.22 -9.41 26.11
N TYR A 4 -6.14 -9.00 25.23
CA TYR A 4 -6.01 -7.77 24.45
C TYR A 4 -6.18 -6.50 25.31
N GLN A 5 -7.03 -6.52 26.32
CA GLN A 5 -7.22 -5.37 27.22
C GLN A 5 -6.00 -5.17 28.12
N ASP A 6 -5.40 -6.27 28.59
CA ASP A 6 -4.18 -6.21 29.41
C ASP A 6 -3.01 -5.63 28.59
N LEU A 7 -2.89 -5.97 27.29
CA LEU A 7 -1.90 -5.41 26.38
C LEU A 7 -2.11 -3.90 26.10
N ILE A 8 -3.36 -3.48 25.93
CA ILE A 8 -3.70 -2.07 25.71
C ILE A 8 -3.42 -1.27 27.00
N GLN A 9 -3.72 -1.82 28.16
CA GLN A 9 -3.48 -1.18 29.43
C GLN A 9 -1.96 -1.06 29.71
N ALA A 10 -1.19 -2.13 29.51
CA ALA A 10 0.27 -2.12 29.64
C ALA A 10 0.91 -1.08 28.69
N ARG A 11 0.40 -0.92 27.47
CA ARG A 11 0.84 0.12 26.53
C ARG A 11 0.50 1.52 26.98
N LYS A 12 -0.65 1.73 27.60
CA LYS A 12 -1.04 3.03 28.18
C LYS A 12 -0.16 3.38 29.37
N GLU A 13 0.12 2.43 30.24
CA GLU A 13 0.96 2.60 31.41
C GLU A 13 2.43 2.87 31.05
N SER A 14 2.96 2.17 30.04
CA SER A 14 4.31 2.43 29.53
C SER A 14 4.46 3.83 28.89
N LYS A 15 3.38 4.39 28.32
CA LYS A 15 3.37 5.76 27.83
C LYS A 15 3.26 6.81 28.94
N GLN A 16 2.64 6.47 30.08
CA GLN A 16 2.50 7.40 31.23
C GLN A 16 3.76 7.48 32.09
N THR A 17 4.61 6.46 32.12
CA THR A 17 5.84 6.43 32.95
C THR A 17 7.02 7.17 32.35
N VAL A 18 6.90 7.72 31.14
CA VAL A 18 7.98 8.49 30.52
C VAL A 18 7.71 9.98 30.64
N ASN A 19 7.78 10.50 31.87
CA ASN A 19 7.97 11.92 32.14
C ASN A 19 9.43 12.30 31.90
N SER A 20 9.89 12.34 30.66
CA SER A 20 11.12 13.06 30.31
C SER A 20 10.74 14.25 29.43
N THR A 21 11.17 15.42 29.83
CA THR A 21 11.13 16.68 29.10
C THR A 21 12.09 16.70 27.88
N ALA A 22 12.65 15.56 27.51
CA ALA A 22 13.43 15.40 26.30
C ALA A 22 12.53 15.46 25.08
N ASP A 23 12.94 16.18 24.06
CA ASP A 23 12.32 16.17 22.74
C ASP A 23 12.31 14.74 22.21
N LYS A 24 11.12 14.13 22.15
CA LYS A 24 10.89 12.76 21.66
C LYS A 24 10.60 12.70 20.18
N SER A 25 10.80 13.78 19.49
CA SER A 25 10.63 13.90 18.06
C SER A 25 11.40 12.80 17.35
N PHE A 26 10.69 11.96 16.58
CA PHE A 26 11.27 10.84 15.84
C PHE A 26 11.91 9.69 16.66
N ASP A 27 11.55 9.50 17.92
CA ASP A 27 12.03 8.35 18.72
C ASP A 27 11.74 6.98 18.08
N TRP A 28 10.72 6.90 17.24
CA TRP A 28 10.40 5.70 16.48
C TRP A 28 11.35 5.41 15.31
N LEU A 29 12.11 6.41 14.82
CA LEU A 29 13.16 6.27 13.81
C LEU A 29 14.47 5.77 14.44
N ASN A 30 14.45 4.53 14.90
CA ASN A 30 15.67 3.89 15.43
C ASN A 30 16.68 3.58 14.30
N GLU A 31 17.87 3.12 14.66
CA GLU A 31 18.95 2.84 13.72
C GLU A 31 18.54 1.83 12.61
N ASN A 32 17.78 0.79 12.96
CA ASN A 32 17.32 -0.20 12.00
C ASN A 32 16.31 0.40 11.00
N SER A 33 15.39 1.22 11.50
CA SER A 33 14.42 1.93 10.64
C SER A 33 15.12 2.87 9.67
N ARG A 34 16.14 3.59 10.12
CA ARG A 34 16.95 4.48 9.28
C ARG A 34 17.73 3.73 8.21
N LYS A 35 18.37 2.62 8.56
CA LYS A 35 19.05 1.75 7.60
C LYS A 35 18.08 1.18 6.56
N PHE A 36 16.91 0.72 6.99
CA PHE A 36 15.89 0.20 6.10
C PHE A 36 15.39 1.25 5.11
N LEU A 37 15.08 2.45 5.58
CA LEU A 37 14.64 3.56 4.73
C LEU A 37 15.74 3.97 3.74
N ALA A 38 16.98 4.07 4.19
CA ALA A 38 18.10 4.44 3.34
C ALA A 38 18.41 3.41 2.24
N ALA A 39 18.08 2.13 2.46
CA ALA A 39 18.37 1.04 1.53
C ALA A 39 17.55 1.09 0.23
N GLY A 40 16.48 1.91 0.12
CA GLY A 40 15.70 1.96 -1.12
C GLY A 40 14.51 2.93 -1.12
N TYR A 41 14.24 3.61 -0.01
CA TYR A 41 13.04 4.46 0.13
C TYR A 41 13.35 5.95 0.17
N LEU A 42 14.59 6.32 0.46
CA LEU A 42 15.05 7.71 0.47
C LEU A 42 15.88 8.00 -0.79
N GLY A 43 15.91 9.26 -1.22
CA GLY A 43 16.87 9.71 -2.22
C GLY A 43 18.29 9.73 -1.65
N GLU A 44 19.30 9.72 -2.52
CA GLU A 44 20.70 9.81 -2.11
C GLU A 44 20.96 11.07 -1.27
N GLY A 45 21.54 10.90 -0.10
CA GLY A 45 21.84 11.99 0.83
C GLY A 45 20.64 12.61 1.55
N VAL A 46 19.43 12.09 1.37
CA VAL A 46 18.21 12.60 1.99
C VAL A 46 17.92 11.86 3.30
N SER A 47 17.76 12.59 4.40
CA SER A 47 17.35 12.00 5.68
C SER A 47 15.86 11.64 5.70
N ALA A 48 15.46 10.78 6.65
CA ALA A 48 14.06 10.42 6.81
C ALA A 48 13.21 11.66 7.19
N GLU A 49 13.71 12.50 8.06
CA GLU A 49 13.08 13.75 8.48
C GLU A 49 12.88 14.72 7.32
N GLU A 50 13.91 14.89 6.50
CA GLU A 50 13.82 15.72 5.30
C GLU A 50 12.82 15.15 4.29
N ARG A 51 12.80 13.84 4.13
CA ARG A 51 11.81 13.20 3.25
C ARG A 51 10.39 13.40 3.76
N ILE A 52 10.13 13.31 5.05
CA ILE A 52 8.83 13.58 5.65
C ILE A 52 8.42 15.04 5.41
N ALA A 53 9.35 15.99 5.60
CA ALA A 53 9.09 17.40 5.35
C ALA A 53 8.71 17.65 3.85
N ASN A 54 9.42 17.01 2.92
CA ASN A 54 9.15 17.11 1.49
C ASN A 54 7.77 16.53 1.13
N ILE A 55 7.41 15.38 1.71
CA ILE A 55 6.08 14.77 1.53
C ILE A 55 4.99 15.68 2.08
N ALA A 56 5.18 16.19 3.30
CA ALA A 56 4.24 17.09 3.96
C ALA A 56 3.99 18.37 3.13
N LYS A 57 5.06 19.00 2.67
CA LYS A 57 4.96 20.21 1.84
C LYS A 57 4.28 19.94 0.51
N ARG A 58 4.61 18.84 -0.15
CA ARG A 58 3.96 18.46 -1.41
C ARG A 58 2.48 18.17 -1.22
N ALA A 59 2.10 17.53 -0.12
CA ALA A 59 0.70 17.29 0.22
C ALA A 59 -0.05 18.62 0.48
N GLU A 60 0.56 19.54 1.22
CA GLU A 60 0.00 20.88 1.44
C GLU A 60 -0.26 21.61 0.12
N ASP A 61 0.71 21.56 -0.81
CA ASP A 61 0.59 22.21 -2.13
C ASP A 61 -0.53 21.59 -2.98
N ILE A 62 -0.66 20.26 -2.95
CA ILE A 62 -1.74 19.56 -3.70
C ILE A 62 -3.11 19.85 -3.09
N LEU A 63 -3.22 19.83 -1.79
CA LEU A 63 -4.47 20.05 -1.05
C LEU A 63 -4.86 21.53 -1.00
N GLN A 64 -3.91 22.44 -1.27
CA GLN A 64 -4.07 23.89 -1.08
C GLN A 64 -4.57 24.24 0.33
N MET A 65 -4.01 23.57 1.35
CA MET A 65 -4.37 23.73 2.76
C MET A 65 -3.18 24.28 3.57
N PRO A 66 -3.05 25.61 3.70
CA PRO A 66 -1.97 26.22 4.48
C PRO A 66 -1.92 25.69 5.92
N GLY A 67 -0.72 25.34 6.41
CA GLY A 67 -0.50 24.76 7.73
C GLY A 67 -0.70 23.23 7.80
N PHE A 68 -1.05 22.57 6.69
CA PHE A 68 -1.15 21.12 6.63
C PHE A 68 0.22 20.47 6.83
N ALA A 69 1.27 21.02 6.21
CA ALA A 69 2.62 20.47 6.30
C ALA A 69 3.14 20.44 7.72
N ASP A 70 2.95 21.50 8.49
CA ASP A 70 3.40 21.59 9.88
C ASP A 70 2.68 20.55 10.76
N LYS A 71 1.37 20.43 10.60
CA LYS A 71 0.56 19.42 11.34
C LYS A 71 0.97 18.01 10.97
N PHE A 72 1.15 17.74 9.68
CA PHE A 72 1.56 16.43 9.19
C PHE A 72 2.92 16.03 9.77
N TYR A 73 3.90 16.94 9.68
CA TYR A 73 5.24 16.73 10.20
C TYR A 73 5.22 16.49 11.72
N TYR A 74 4.49 17.30 12.48
CA TYR A 74 4.33 17.15 13.91
C TYR A 74 3.78 15.76 14.27
N TYR A 75 2.67 15.34 13.69
CA TYR A 75 2.07 14.03 14.01
C TYR A 75 2.96 12.86 13.58
N MET A 76 3.70 12.99 12.48
CA MET A 76 4.71 12.02 12.10
C MET A 76 5.86 11.96 13.11
N SER A 77 6.37 13.10 13.54
CA SER A 77 7.46 13.16 14.52
C SER A 77 7.09 12.51 15.85
N GLU A 78 5.85 12.66 16.28
CA GLU A 78 5.30 12.05 17.48
C GLU A 78 4.91 10.56 17.32
N GLY A 79 4.99 10.00 16.11
CA GLY A 79 4.69 8.59 15.82
C GLY A 79 3.20 8.24 15.87
N TYR A 80 2.31 9.19 15.62
CA TYR A 80 0.86 8.94 15.60
C TYR A 80 0.45 8.04 14.44
N TYR A 81 1.18 8.07 13.34
CA TYR A 81 0.96 7.23 12.16
C TYR A 81 2.26 7.01 11.39
N SER A 82 2.25 6.07 10.46
CA SER A 82 3.36 5.78 9.58
C SER A 82 2.90 5.84 8.10
N LEU A 83 3.84 5.97 7.20
CA LEU A 83 3.57 5.99 5.77
C LEU A 83 3.83 4.61 5.16
N ALA A 84 3.01 4.25 4.18
CA ALA A 84 3.26 3.07 3.36
C ALA A 84 4.54 3.26 2.53
N SER A 85 5.24 2.17 2.25
CA SER A 85 6.50 2.18 1.49
C SER A 85 6.44 2.95 0.17
N PRO A 86 5.36 2.84 -0.66
CA PRO A 86 5.27 3.61 -1.89
C PRO A 86 5.17 5.12 -1.69
N VAL A 87 4.62 5.56 -0.56
CA VAL A 87 4.59 6.99 -0.22
C VAL A 87 5.99 7.50 0.07
N TRP A 88 6.77 6.76 0.86
CA TRP A 88 8.17 7.06 1.09
C TRP A 88 8.97 7.16 -0.21
N SER A 89 8.80 6.18 -1.09
CA SER A 89 9.59 6.07 -2.33
C SER A 89 9.17 7.10 -3.38
N ASN A 90 7.87 7.30 -3.59
CA ASN A 90 7.35 7.88 -4.83
C ASN A 90 6.51 9.14 -4.67
N PHE A 91 5.92 9.40 -3.49
CA PHE A 91 5.02 10.54 -3.35
C PHE A 91 5.71 11.87 -3.71
N GLY A 92 5.08 12.63 -4.59
CA GLY A 92 5.59 13.91 -5.06
C GLY A 92 6.71 13.84 -6.10
N LYS A 93 7.15 12.62 -6.48
CA LYS A 93 8.13 12.40 -7.55
C LYS A 93 7.46 12.26 -8.92
N LYS A 94 8.23 12.45 -9.99
CA LYS A 94 7.74 12.31 -11.38
C LYS A 94 7.56 10.85 -11.83
N ARG A 95 8.20 9.90 -11.17
CA ARG A 95 8.17 8.46 -11.51
C ARG A 95 7.74 7.65 -10.30
N GLY A 96 7.08 6.53 -10.57
CA GLY A 96 6.53 5.65 -9.56
C GLY A 96 5.13 6.06 -9.11
N LEU A 97 4.44 5.15 -8.45
CA LEU A 97 3.13 5.37 -7.87
C LEU A 97 3.24 5.44 -6.35
N PRO A 98 2.51 6.35 -5.68
CA PRO A 98 2.49 6.43 -4.22
C PRO A 98 1.58 5.38 -3.57
N ILE A 99 1.06 4.45 -4.36
CA ILE A 99 0.22 3.32 -3.95
C ILE A 99 0.75 2.03 -4.57
N SER A 100 0.57 0.90 -3.90
CA SER A 100 1.07 -0.39 -4.36
C SER A 100 0.05 -1.52 -4.30
N CYS A 101 -1.18 -1.25 -3.87
CA CYS A 101 -2.23 -2.26 -3.73
C CYS A 101 -3.43 -1.88 -4.57
N PHE A 102 -3.84 -2.78 -5.46
CA PHE A 102 -4.94 -2.59 -6.39
C PHE A 102 -5.90 -3.77 -6.31
N GLY A 103 -7.20 -3.49 -6.29
CA GLY A 103 -8.24 -4.49 -6.33
C GLY A 103 -9.07 -4.35 -7.60
N SER A 104 -9.32 -5.45 -8.30
CA SER A 104 -10.19 -5.49 -9.47
C SER A 104 -11.40 -6.37 -9.22
N HIS A 105 -12.55 -5.91 -9.68
CA HIS A 105 -13.80 -6.66 -9.65
C HIS A 105 -14.05 -7.25 -11.03
N ILE A 106 -14.18 -8.59 -11.11
CA ILE A 106 -14.21 -9.29 -12.37
C ILE A 106 -15.62 -9.80 -12.60
N ASP A 107 -16.28 -9.28 -13.62
CA ASP A 107 -17.62 -9.70 -14.01
C ASP A 107 -17.60 -10.98 -14.86
N ASP A 108 -18.75 -11.68 -14.90
CA ASP A 108 -18.91 -13.00 -15.54
C ASP A 108 -19.19 -12.89 -17.04
N ASP A 109 -18.35 -12.16 -17.76
CA ASP A 109 -18.31 -12.17 -19.22
C ASP A 109 -16.87 -12.10 -19.74
N ILE A 110 -16.60 -12.71 -20.89
CA ILE A 110 -15.25 -12.85 -21.41
C ILE A 110 -14.60 -11.49 -21.74
N GLY A 111 -15.38 -10.53 -22.22
CA GLY A 111 -14.89 -9.19 -22.54
C GLY A 111 -14.37 -8.49 -21.28
N ASN A 112 -15.14 -8.55 -20.21
CA ASN A 112 -14.77 -7.96 -18.92
C ASN A 112 -13.59 -8.69 -18.27
N ILE A 113 -13.57 -10.03 -18.35
CA ILE A 113 -12.44 -10.84 -17.86
C ILE A 113 -11.14 -10.41 -18.54
N LEU A 114 -11.11 -10.30 -19.87
CA LEU A 114 -9.93 -9.92 -20.63
C LEU A 114 -9.53 -8.46 -20.39
N TYR A 115 -10.50 -7.56 -20.25
CA TYR A 115 -10.25 -6.18 -19.89
C TYR A 115 -9.62 -6.06 -18.49
N SER A 116 -10.21 -6.73 -17.50
CA SER A 116 -9.67 -6.78 -16.13
C SER A 116 -8.28 -7.39 -16.09
N GLN A 117 -8.01 -8.41 -16.90
CA GLN A 117 -6.68 -8.99 -17.04
C GLN A 117 -5.66 -7.95 -17.54
N SER A 118 -6.03 -7.13 -18.51
CA SER A 118 -5.18 -6.04 -19.01
C SER A 118 -4.87 -5.01 -17.93
N GLU A 119 -5.88 -4.58 -17.16
CA GLU A 119 -5.68 -3.66 -16.02
C GLU A 119 -4.74 -4.23 -14.97
N VAL A 120 -4.99 -5.46 -14.52
CA VAL A 120 -4.15 -6.16 -13.53
C VAL A 120 -2.70 -6.29 -14.03
N GLY A 121 -2.51 -6.63 -15.30
CA GLY A 121 -1.19 -6.73 -15.91
C GLY A 121 -0.44 -5.40 -15.92
N MET A 122 -1.10 -4.32 -16.27
CA MET A 122 -0.49 -2.99 -16.28
C MET A 122 -0.11 -2.53 -14.88
N MET A 123 -0.95 -2.78 -13.87
CA MET A 123 -0.65 -2.43 -12.48
C MET A 123 0.52 -3.27 -11.94
N SER A 124 0.56 -4.57 -12.26
CA SER A 124 1.67 -5.46 -11.88
C SER A 124 2.99 -5.01 -12.50
N LYS A 125 2.98 -4.63 -13.78
CA LYS A 125 4.15 -4.08 -14.47
C LYS A 125 4.70 -2.81 -13.79
N LEU A 126 3.84 -2.00 -13.19
CA LEU A 126 4.24 -0.79 -12.46
C LEU A 126 4.70 -1.07 -11.01
N GLY A 127 4.81 -2.33 -10.62
CA GLY A 127 5.23 -2.75 -9.28
C GLY A 127 4.10 -2.79 -8.25
N GLY A 128 2.85 -2.73 -8.69
CA GLY A 128 1.68 -2.83 -7.82
C GLY A 128 1.33 -4.27 -7.45
N GLY A 129 1.02 -4.53 -6.18
CA GLY A 129 0.34 -5.76 -5.76
C GLY A 129 -1.11 -5.73 -6.23
N THR A 130 -1.56 -6.77 -6.90
CA THR A 130 -2.90 -6.83 -7.47
C THR A 130 -3.70 -7.99 -6.90
N SER A 131 -5.01 -7.78 -6.77
CA SER A 131 -5.96 -8.81 -6.39
C SER A 131 -7.20 -8.76 -7.28
N GLY A 132 -7.85 -9.91 -7.48
CA GLY A 132 -9.10 -10.01 -8.22
C GLY A 132 -10.20 -10.61 -7.36
N TYR A 133 -11.40 -10.05 -7.44
CA TYR A 133 -12.60 -10.68 -6.88
C TYR A 133 -13.32 -11.47 -7.96
N PHE A 134 -13.28 -12.80 -7.84
CA PHE A 134 -13.83 -13.76 -8.80
C PHE A 134 -15.19 -14.34 -8.38
N GLY A 135 -15.79 -13.82 -7.33
CA GLY A 135 -17.03 -14.36 -6.75
C GLY A 135 -18.27 -14.23 -7.64
N LYS A 136 -18.21 -13.44 -8.71
CA LYS A 136 -19.28 -13.34 -9.70
C LYS A 136 -19.16 -14.36 -10.84
N ILE A 137 -17.99 -14.94 -11.04
CA ILE A 137 -17.77 -15.93 -12.09
C ILE A 137 -18.64 -17.16 -11.79
N ARG A 138 -19.41 -17.59 -12.80
CA ARG A 138 -20.28 -18.76 -12.70
C ARG A 138 -19.53 -20.02 -12.32
N GLY A 139 -20.17 -20.89 -11.56
CA GLY A 139 -19.60 -22.16 -11.13
C GLY A 139 -19.38 -23.15 -12.27
N ARG A 140 -18.54 -24.16 -12.00
CA ARG A 140 -18.36 -25.29 -12.94
C ARG A 140 -19.69 -25.96 -13.20
N GLY A 141 -19.94 -26.33 -14.47
CA GLY A 141 -21.17 -26.96 -14.93
C GLY A 141 -22.34 -26.00 -15.19
N ALA A 142 -22.18 -24.71 -14.89
CA ALA A 142 -23.19 -23.72 -15.25
C ALA A 142 -23.25 -23.54 -16.76
N ALA A 143 -24.47 -23.50 -17.32
CA ALA A 143 -24.68 -23.38 -18.75
C ALA A 143 -24.11 -22.08 -19.33
N ILE A 144 -23.39 -22.19 -20.43
CA ILE A 144 -22.99 -21.07 -21.28
C ILE A 144 -23.96 -21.00 -22.45
N LYS A 145 -24.57 -19.84 -22.68
CA LYS A 145 -25.55 -19.65 -23.75
C LYS A 145 -24.99 -20.13 -25.09
N ASN A 146 -25.61 -21.19 -25.65
CA ASN A 146 -25.25 -21.82 -26.91
C ASN A 146 -23.82 -22.40 -27.02
N ASN A 147 -23.13 -22.66 -25.90
CA ASN A 147 -21.71 -23.02 -25.94
C ASN A 147 -21.25 -24.00 -24.83
N GLY A 148 -22.12 -24.86 -24.36
CA GLY A 148 -21.78 -25.89 -23.36
C GLY A 148 -21.79 -25.39 -21.92
N GLU A 149 -20.82 -25.83 -21.12
CA GLU A 149 -20.77 -25.60 -19.68
C GLU A 149 -19.49 -24.87 -19.25
N ALA A 150 -19.59 -24.06 -18.20
CA ALA A 150 -18.47 -23.32 -17.63
C ALA A 150 -17.49 -24.23 -16.88
N SER A 151 -16.22 -23.93 -16.98
CA SER A 151 -15.16 -24.61 -16.24
C SER A 151 -14.99 -24.09 -14.80
N GLY A 152 -15.65 -23.00 -14.45
CA GLY A 152 -15.64 -22.38 -13.12
C GLY A 152 -14.55 -21.34 -12.92
N ALA A 153 -14.60 -20.66 -11.76
CA ALA A 153 -13.74 -19.53 -11.45
C ALA A 153 -12.23 -19.87 -11.42
N VAL A 154 -11.87 -21.08 -11.00
CA VAL A 154 -10.46 -21.49 -10.88
C VAL A 154 -9.70 -21.42 -12.21
N HIS A 155 -10.35 -21.78 -13.33
CA HIS A 155 -9.74 -21.63 -14.65
C HIS A 155 -9.49 -20.17 -15.03
N ILE A 156 -10.40 -19.28 -14.66
CA ILE A 156 -10.25 -17.85 -14.89
C ILE A 156 -9.13 -17.29 -14.01
N MET A 157 -9.04 -17.69 -12.74
CA MET A 157 -7.94 -17.30 -11.84
C MET A 157 -6.56 -17.64 -12.41
N ARG A 158 -6.41 -18.83 -13.03
CA ARG A 158 -5.14 -19.26 -13.66
C ARG A 158 -4.70 -18.33 -14.79
N LEU A 159 -5.64 -17.75 -15.52
CA LEU A 159 -5.35 -16.78 -16.56
C LEU A 159 -4.65 -15.53 -15.97
N PHE A 160 -5.16 -15.04 -14.84
CA PHE A 160 -4.57 -13.88 -14.14
C PHE A 160 -3.23 -14.23 -13.51
N GLU A 161 -3.11 -15.37 -12.84
CA GLU A 161 -1.87 -15.85 -12.23
C GLU A 161 -0.74 -15.95 -13.26
N SER A 162 -0.99 -16.65 -14.38
CA SER A 162 0.00 -16.81 -15.44
C SER A 162 0.40 -15.46 -16.06
N MET A 163 -0.54 -14.56 -16.27
CA MET A 163 -0.26 -13.25 -16.83
C MET A 163 0.60 -12.41 -15.88
N VAL A 164 0.26 -12.37 -14.59
CA VAL A 164 1.04 -11.61 -13.58
C VAL A 164 2.45 -12.16 -13.45
N ASP A 165 2.62 -13.49 -13.45
CA ASP A 165 3.94 -14.13 -13.42
C ASP A 165 4.81 -13.68 -14.60
N VAL A 166 4.25 -13.59 -15.80
CA VAL A 166 4.98 -13.15 -17.00
C VAL A 166 5.32 -11.66 -16.97
N VAL A 167 4.37 -10.79 -16.60
CA VAL A 167 4.57 -9.33 -16.70
C VAL A 167 5.35 -8.73 -15.53
N SER A 168 5.42 -9.42 -14.40
CA SER A 168 6.21 -8.98 -13.23
C SER A 168 7.68 -9.39 -13.30
N GLN A 169 8.08 -10.15 -14.30
CA GLN A 169 9.48 -10.52 -14.52
C GLN A 169 10.31 -9.27 -14.85
N GLY A 170 11.24 -8.93 -13.97
CA GLY A 170 12.17 -7.81 -14.13
C GLY A 170 11.82 -6.54 -13.38
N SER A 171 10.91 -6.62 -12.42
CA SER A 171 10.66 -5.56 -11.43
C SER A 171 11.49 -5.78 -10.17
#